data_6cac1fc88ba39c582ed9ef97d2c99385
#
_entry.id   6cac1fc88ba39c582ed9ef97d2c99385
#
_cell.length_a   1.000
_cell.length_b   1.000
_cell.length_c   1.000
_cell.angle_alpha   90.00
_cell.angle_beta   90.00
_cell.angle_gamma   90.00
#
_symmetry.space_group_name_H-M   'P 1'
#
loop_
_entity.id
_entity.type
_entity.pdbx_description
1 polymer ?
#
loop_
_entity_poly.entity_id
_entity_poly.type
_entity_poly.pdbx_seq_one_letter_code
_entity_poly.pdbx_strand_id
1 'polypeptide(L)'
;IGCSAKDTNNNKLSNSEITKLGKKYGGVYVFNKKYYEEIQDRERERRAYELSVLDRVKSDEEMRVELRGFDQKFPQTLSNGKKYYTDTADYGREYNKRPKIPKEYKEKIINLIGHESWNKHIPALNPEYFYVTDNGEITPITIGVIYKFQTTKYGFFGDEGRGFALSRRDIKDVGGDSVFYLEDLEQR
;
A
#
# COMPACT_ATOMS: atom_id res chain seq x y z
N ILE A 1 -16.39 28.88 -14.43
CA ILE A 1 -17.41 27.88 -14.00
C ILE A 1 -16.70 26.94 -13.06
N GLY A 2 -16.93 27.11 -11.75
CA GLY A 2 -16.30 26.28 -10.73
C GLY A 2 -16.88 24.86 -10.76
N CYS A 3 -16.04 23.83 -10.88
CA CYS A 3 -16.47 22.45 -10.65
C CYS A 3 -16.74 22.26 -9.16
N SER A 4 -17.98 22.08 -8.77
CA SER A 4 -18.30 21.66 -7.40
C SER A 4 -18.16 20.15 -7.26
N ALA A 5 -17.48 19.69 -6.22
CA ALA A 5 -17.45 18.28 -5.84
C ALA A 5 -18.55 18.04 -4.81
N LYS A 6 -19.42 17.07 -5.07
CA LYS A 6 -20.48 16.67 -4.15
C LYS A 6 -20.10 15.37 -3.47
N ASP A 7 -20.37 15.28 -2.17
CA ASP A 7 -20.30 14.02 -1.44
C ASP A 7 -21.37 13.05 -1.98
N THR A 8 -20.93 11.92 -2.54
CA THR A 8 -21.81 10.88 -3.09
C THR A 8 -21.56 9.53 -2.42
N ASN A 9 -20.93 9.57 -1.26
CA ASN A 9 -20.64 8.38 -0.49
C ASN A 9 -21.96 7.80 0.07
N ASN A 10 -22.27 6.56 -0.27
CA ASN A 10 -23.48 5.87 0.22
C ASN A 10 -23.35 5.43 1.69
N ASN A 11 -22.24 5.76 2.35
CA ASN A 11 -22.01 5.44 3.75
C ASN A 11 -22.73 6.41 4.66
N LYS A 12 -23.00 5.98 5.89
CA LYS A 12 -23.58 6.82 6.95
C LYS A 12 -22.69 7.99 7.39
N LEU A 13 -21.39 7.96 7.01
CA LEU A 13 -20.42 8.99 7.36
C LEU A 13 -20.22 9.99 6.22
N SER A 14 -20.02 11.24 6.57
CA SER A 14 -19.58 12.29 5.62
C SER A 14 -18.11 12.07 5.21
N ASN A 15 -17.71 12.66 4.09
CA ASN A 15 -16.32 12.64 3.63
C ASN A 15 -15.36 13.26 4.66
N SER A 16 -15.81 14.27 5.41
CA SER A 16 -15.04 14.89 6.50
C SER A 16 -14.79 13.91 7.66
N GLU A 17 -15.80 13.12 8.05
CA GLU A 17 -15.66 12.10 9.09
C GLU A 17 -14.74 10.97 8.66
N ILE A 18 -14.84 10.51 7.41
CA ILE A 18 -13.94 9.51 6.86
C ILE A 18 -12.49 10.04 6.82
N THR A 19 -12.31 11.31 6.46
CA THR A 19 -10.99 11.95 6.49
C THR A 19 -10.40 11.98 7.91
N LYS A 20 -11.22 12.23 8.94
CA LYS A 20 -10.77 12.17 10.34
C LYS A 20 -10.36 10.76 10.75
N LEU A 21 -11.13 9.73 10.35
CA LEU A 21 -10.75 8.34 10.58
C LEU A 21 -9.44 7.98 9.88
N GLY A 22 -9.28 8.39 8.63
CA GLY A 22 -8.05 8.16 7.86
C GLY A 22 -6.82 8.82 8.49
N LYS A 23 -6.94 10.04 8.99
CA LYS A 23 -5.86 10.73 9.70
C LYS A 23 -5.51 10.06 11.04
N LYS A 24 -6.50 9.50 11.72
CA LYS A 24 -6.31 8.87 13.04
C LYS A 24 -5.79 7.45 12.94
N TYR A 25 -6.33 6.66 12.04
CA TYR A 25 -6.10 5.22 11.96
C TYR A 25 -5.45 4.76 10.65
N GLY A 26 -5.44 5.61 9.63
CA GLY A 26 -4.76 5.30 8.38
C GLY A 26 -3.25 5.35 8.54
N GLY A 27 -2.53 4.55 7.77
CA GLY A 27 -1.09 4.47 7.80
C GLY A 27 -0.58 3.04 7.70
N VAL A 28 0.66 2.83 8.11
CA VAL A 28 1.36 1.55 8.02
C VAL A 28 1.34 0.84 9.36
N TYR A 29 0.82 -0.37 9.38
CA TYR A 29 0.77 -1.26 10.56
C TYR A 29 1.89 -2.28 10.47
N VAL A 30 2.86 -2.19 11.37
CA VAL A 30 4.08 -3.02 11.39
C VAL A 30 3.89 -4.17 12.37
N PHE A 31 3.89 -5.40 11.87
CA PHE A 31 3.72 -6.64 12.63
C PHE A 31 5.04 -7.26 13.06
N ASN A 32 6.14 -6.97 12.34
CA ASN A 32 7.48 -7.40 12.69
C ASN A 32 8.46 -6.24 12.44
N LYS A 33 8.85 -5.57 13.52
CA LYS A 33 9.72 -4.40 13.47
C LYS A 33 11.09 -4.72 12.91
N LYS A 34 11.69 -5.87 13.33
CA LYS A 34 13.00 -6.29 12.86
C LYS A 34 13.03 -6.45 11.35
N TYR A 35 12.07 -7.18 10.77
CA TYR A 35 12.02 -7.39 9.33
C TYR A 35 11.64 -6.12 8.57
N TYR A 36 10.81 -5.26 9.16
CA TYR A 36 10.50 -3.96 8.58
C TYR A 36 11.76 -3.10 8.44
N GLU A 37 12.56 -2.97 9.50
CA GLU A 37 13.81 -2.22 9.48
C GLU A 37 14.82 -2.84 8.49
N GLU A 38 14.94 -4.16 8.48
CA GLU A 38 15.80 -4.90 7.54
C GLU A 38 15.42 -4.62 6.08
N ILE A 39 14.13 -4.61 5.74
CA ILE A 39 13.66 -4.29 4.40
C ILE A 39 13.95 -2.82 4.06
N GLN A 40 13.69 -1.90 4.98
CA GLN A 40 13.97 -0.48 4.76
C GLN A 40 15.44 -0.25 4.42
N ASP A 41 16.36 -0.90 5.11
CA ASP A 41 17.80 -0.79 4.84
C ASP A 41 18.17 -1.37 3.47
N ARG A 42 17.66 -2.58 3.15
CA ARG A 42 17.90 -3.23 1.85
C ARG A 42 17.34 -2.42 0.67
N GLU A 43 16.11 -1.93 0.79
CA GLU A 43 15.50 -1.14 -0.29
C GLU A 43 16.20 0.23 -0.44
N ARG A 44 16.75 0.79 0.62
CA ARG A 44 17.59 2.00 0.56
C ARG A 44 18.88 1.75 -0.24
N GLU A 45 19.55 0.63 0.00
CA GLU A 45 20.76 0.23 -0.74
C GLU A 45 20.44 -0.02 -2.21
N ARG A 46 19.35 -0.76 -2.51
CA ARG A 46 18.88 -1.02 -3.87
C ARG A 46 18.63 0.27 -4.62
N ARG A 47 17.87 1.18 -4.01
CA ARG A 47 17.54 2.49 -4.61
C ARG A 47 18.78 3.36 -4.81
N ALA A 48 19.70 3.38 -3.86
CA ALA A 48 20.96 4.15 -4.00
C ALA A 48 21.79 3.66 -5.20
N TYR A 49 21.85 2.34 -5.41
CA TYR A 49 22.53 1.77 -6.57
C TYR A 49 21.82 2.12 -7.88
N GLU A 50 20.50 1.95 -7.95
CA GLU A 50 19.69 2.33 -9.13
C GLU A 50 19.91 3.79 -9.52
N LEU A 51 19.84 4.71 -8.55
CA LEU A 51 20.10 6.13 -8.79
C LEU A 51 21.52 6.38 -9.27
N SER A 52 22.52 5.69 -8.73
CA SER A 52 23.91 5.81 -9.18
C SER A 52 24.11 5.33 -10.63
N VAL A 53 23.31 4.35 -11.04
CA VAL A 53 23.30 3.89 -12.45
C VAL A 53 22.66 4.94 -13.35
N LEU A 54 21.49 5.46 -12.97
CA LEU A 54 20.79 6.51 -13.71
C LEU A 54 21.66 7.75 -13.96
N ASP A 55 22.47 8.15 -12.99
CA ASP A 55 23.37 9.31 -13.10
C ASP A 55 24.55 9.08 -14.08
N ARG A 56 24.93 7.83 -14.35
CA ARG A 56 26.08 7.46 -15.18
C ARG A 56 25.73 7.11 -16.61
N VAL A 57 24.58 6.47 -16.81
CA VAL A 57 24.18 5.92 -18.11
C VAL A 57 23.54 6.99 -18.98
N LYS A 58 23.77 6.87 -20.29
CA LYS A 58 23.28 7.83 -21.29
C LYS A 58 22.21 7.25 -22.20
N SER A 59 21.94 5.95 -22.08
CA SER A 59 20.95 5.25 -22.91
C SER A 59 20.27 4.11 -22.15
N ASP A 60 19.09 3.72 -22.64
CA ASP A 60 18.35 2.58 -22.10
C ASP A 60 19.14 1.26 -22.23
N GLU A 61 19.96 1.13 -23.27
CA GLU A 61 20.79 -0.05 -23.48
C GLU A 61 21.90 -0.15 -22.42
N GLU A 62 22.59 0.96 -22.16
CA GLU A 62 23.57 1.01 -21.06
C GLU A 62 22.92 0.69 -19.71
N MET A 63 21.72 1.22 -19.46
CA MET A 63 20.96 0.94 -18.24
C MET A 63 20.67 -0.56 -18.10
N ARG A 64 20.21 -1.22 -19.16
CA ARG A 64 19.94 -2.66 -19.15
C ARG A 64 21.19 -3.48 -18.85
N VAL A 65 22.34 -3.08 -19.37
CA VAL A 65 23.63 -3.74 -19.13
C VAL A 65 24.05 -3.57 -17.66
N GLU A 66 24.01 -2.34 -17.13
CA GLU A 66 24.41 -2.00 -15.78
C GLU A 66 23.50 -2.65 -14.70
N LEU A 67 22.19 -2.76 -14.98
CA LEU A 67 21.24 -3.40 -14.08
C LEU A 67 21.15 -4.92 -14.25
N ARG A 68 21.93 -5.49 -15.19
CA ARG A 68 22.00 -6.94 -15.34
C ARG A 68 22.56 -7.58 -14.05
N GLY A 69 21.83 -8.55 -13.49
CA GLY A 69 22.22 -9.19 -12.23
C GLY A 69 21.97 -8.34 -10.98
N PHE A 70 21.20 -7.24 -11.11
CA PHE A 70 20.85 -6.39 -9.98
C PHE A 70 20.24 -7.15 -8.80
N ASP A 71 19.24 -8.01 -9.06
CA ASP A 71 18.59 -8.82 -8.02
C ASP A 71 19.50 -9.88 -7.40
N GLN A 72 20.54 -10.32 -8.13
CA GLN A 72 21.56 -11.21 -7.58
C GLN A 72 22.54 -10.46 -6.66
N LYS A 73 22.88 -9.21 -7.03
CA LYS A 73 23.75 -8.35 -6.23
C LYS A 73 23.04 -7.80 -4.98
N PHE A 74 21.76 -7.47 -5.10
CA PHE A 74 20.92 -6.93 -4.04
C PHE A 74 19.66 -7.79 -3.85
N PRO A 75 19.79 -9.03 -3.33
CA PRO A 75 18.66 -9.93 -3.21
C PRO A 75 17.63 -9.42 -2.21
N GLN A 76 16.36 -9.53 -2.58
CA GLN A 76 15.23 -9.25 -1.69
C GLN A 76 14.96 -10.45 -0.78
N THR A 77 15.90 -10.71 0.12
CA THR A 77 15.88 -11.87 1.03
C THR A 77 16.07 -11.39 2.47
N LEU A 78 15.20 -11.84 3.36
CA LEU A 78 15.27 -11.57 4.79
C LEU A 78 16.36 -12.42 5.48
N SER A 79 16.71 -12.05 6.71
CA SER A 79 17.65 -12.81 7.55
C SER A 79 17.19 -14.25 7.87
N ASN A 80 15.89 -14.54 7.74
CA ASN A 80 15.35 -15.90 7.85
C ASN A 80 15.47 -16.73 6.54
N GLY A 81 16.10 -16.20 5.50
CA GLY A 81 16.28 -16.85 4.20
C GLY A 81 15.05 -16.76 3.27
N LYS A 82 13.95 -16.16 3.69
CA LYS A 82 12.75 -16.02 2.85
C LYS A 82 12.85 -14.79 1.96
N LYS A 83 12.40 -14.93 0.70
CA LYS A 83 12.19 -13.78 -0.19
C LYS A 83 11.06 -12.92 0.33
N TYR A 84 11.26 -11.61 0.37
CA TYR A 84 10.20 -10.67 0.67
C TYR A 84 9.70 -9.97 -0.60
N TYR A 85 8.49 -9.47 -0.52
CA TYR A 85 7.81 -8.70 -1.57
C TYR A 85 7.51 -7.32 -1.04
N THR A 86 7.63 -6.30 -1.89
CA THR A 86 7.35 -4.89 -1.59
C THR A 86 6.04 -4.41 -2.21
N ASP A 87 5.42 -5.27 -3.03
CA ASP A 87 4.12 -5.03 -3.63
C ASP A 87 3.38 -6.35 -3.93
N THR A 88 2.08 -6.22 -4.20
CA THR A 88 1.22 -7.35 -4.51
C THR A 88 1.29 -7.80 -5.98
N ALA A 89 1.84 -6.95 -6.86
CA ALA A 89 1.91 -7.23 -8.29
C ALA A 89 2.98 -8.28 -8.60
N ASP A 90 4.15 -8.18 -7.97
CA ASP A 90 5.23 -9.16 -8.11
C ASP A 90 4.80 -10.54 -7.62
N TYR A 91 4.17 -10.59 -6.46
CA TYR A 91 3.56 -11.82 -5.96
C TYR A 91 2.50 -12.37 -6.93
N GLY A 92 1.64 -11.50 -7.46
CA GLY A 92 0.60 -11.88 -8.42
C GLY A 92 1.18 -12.48 -9.70
N ARG A 93 2.29 -11.93 -10.20
CA ARG A 93 3.00 -12.48 -11.37
C ARG A 93 3.62 -13.85 -11.09
N GLU A 94 4.21 -14.02 -9.91
CA GLU A 94 4.89 -15.26 -9.54
C GLU A 94 3.92 -16.39 -9.20
N TYR A 95 2.84 -16.10 -8.46
CA TYR A 95 1.90 -17.12 -7.96
C TYR A 95 0.57 -17.18 -8.72
N ASN A 96 0.35 -16.31 -9.69
CA ASN A 96 -0.92 -16.19 -10.44
C ASN A 96 -2.16 -16.08 -9.54
N LYS A 97 -2.02 -15.41 -8.41
CA LYS A 97 -3.10 -15.17 -7.44
C LYS A 97 -2.88 -13.87 -6.68
N ARG A 98 -3.94 -13.34 -6.06
CA ARG A 98 -3.82 -12.20 -5.16
C ARG A 98 -3.44 -12.67 -3.75
N PRO A 99 -2.55 -11.96 -3.04
CA PRO A 99 -2.24 -12.28 -1.65
C PRO A 99 -3.47 -12.04 -0.77
N LYS A 100 -3.73 -12.98 0.14
CA LYS A 100 -4.83 -12.87 1.12
C LYS A 100 -4.22 -12.60 2.48
N ILE A 101 -4.65 -11.53 3.14
CA ILE A 101 -4.24 -11.22 4.51
C ILE A 101 -4.86 -12.27 5.44
N PRO A 102 -4.05 -13.00 6.24
CA PRO A 102 -4.56 -13.94 7.21
C PRO A 102 -5.45 -13.26 8.25
N LYS A 103 -6.43 -13.99 8.75
CA LYS A 103 -7.50 -13.46 9.62
C LYS A 103 -6.94 -12.82 10.89
N GLU A 104 -5.93 -13.43 11.51
CA GLU A 104 -5.29 -12.94 12.73
C GLU A 104 -4.68 -11.53 12.58
N TYR A 105 -4.10 -11.21 11.44
CA TYR A 105 -3.55 -9.87 11.17
C TYR A 105 -4.65 -8.82 11.06
N LYS A 106 -5.74 -9.18 10.38
CA LYS A 106 -6.92 -8.31 10.28
C LYS A 106 -7.54 -8.05 11.65
N GLU A 107 -7.65 -9.08 12.49
CA GLU A 107 -8.20 -8.96 13.84
C GLU A 107 -7.34 -8.04 14.73
N LYS A 108 -6.02 -8.14 14.65
CA LYS A 108 -5.11 -7.20 15.35
C LYS A 108 -5.34 -5.74 14.94
N ILE A 109 -5.53 -5.48 13.66
CA ILE A 109 -5.86 -4.13 13.16
C ILE A 109 -7.21 -3.67 13.69
N ILE A 110 -8.24 -4.53 13.65
CA ILE A 110 -9.58 -4.20 14.16
C ILE A 110 -9.53 -3.88 15.66
N ASN A 111 -8.77 -4.62 16.43
CA ASN A 111 -8.62 -4.38 17.88
C ASN A 111 -7.95 -3.04 18.15
N LEU A 112 -6.97 -2.63 17.35
CA LEU A 112 -6.29 -1.35 17.49
C LEU A 112 -7.21 -0.17 17.09
N ILE A 113 -7.94 -0.28 16.00
CA ILE A 113 -8.90 0.74 15.54
C ILE A 113 -10.12 0.80 16.48
N GLY A 114 -10.50 -0.33 17.03
CA GLY A 114 -11.73 -0.52 17.79
C GLY A 114 -12.91 -0.89 16.90
N HIS A 115 -13.70 -1.87 17.34
CA HIS A 115 -14.83 -2.41 16.58
C HIS A 115 -15.86 -1.34 16.17
N GLU A 116 -16.11 -0.36 17.04
CA GLU A 116 -17.04 0.73 16.73
C GLU A 116 -16.56 1.58 15.54
N SER A 117 -15.31 2.04 15.57
CA SER A 117 -14.71 2.83 14.49
C SER A 117 -14.57 2.04 13.20
N TRP A 118 -14.18 0.76 13.31
CA TRP A 118 -14.11 -0.16 12.18
C TRP A 118 -15.46 -0.32 11.47
N ASN A 119 -16.54 -0.55 12.24
CA ASN A 119 -17.87 -0.77 11.67
C ASN A 119 -18.51 0.50 11.10
N LYS A 120 -18.08 1.69 11.53
CA LYS A 120 -18.54 2.95 10.94
C LYS A 120 -18.08 3.11 9.49
N HIS A 121 -16.83 2.75 9.21
CA HIS A 121 -16.28 2.78 7.86
C HIS A 121 -15.08 1.84 7.76
N ILE A 122 -15.26 0.74 7.05
CA ILE A 122 -14.23 -0.29 6.89
C ILE A 122 -13.14 0.21 5.93
N PRO A 123 -11.88 0.34 6.39
CA PRO A 123 -10.79 0.74 5.52
C PRO A 123 -10.37 -0.38 4.55
N ALA A 124 -9.72 0.00 3.48
CA ALA A 124 -8.99 -0.95 2.64
C ALA A 124 -7.69 -1.37 3.35
N LEU A 125 -7.42 -2.67 3.33
CA LEU A 125 -6.18 -3.26 3.82
C LEU A 125 -5.35 -3.73 2.64
N ASN A 126 -4.09 -3.31 2.59
CA ASN A 126 -3.16 -3.67 1.54
C ASN A 126 -1.87 -4.23 2.16
N PRO A 127 -1.52 -5.52 1.92
CA PRO A 127 -0.22 -6.02 2.33
C PRO A 127 0.86 -5.31 1.51
N GLU A 128 1.78 -4.63 2.20
CA GLU A 128 2.85 -3.87 1.55
C GLU A 128 4.15 -4.66 1.55
N TYR A 129 4.66 -5.02 2.75
CA TYR A 129 5.81 -5.90 2.88
C TYR A 129 5.36 -7.24 3.46
N PHE A 130 5.74 -8.32 2.82
CA PHE A 130 5.40 -9.67 3.26
C PHE A 130 6.37 -10.70 2.67
N TYR A 131 6.42 -11.88 3.25
CA TYR A 131 7.06 -13.04 2.67
C TYR A 131 6.05 -14.19 2.54
N VAL A 132 6.44 -15.24 1.82
CA VAL A 132 5.57 -16.39 1.56
C VAL A 132 6.10 -17.59 2.35
N THR A 133 5.19 -18.26 3.05
CA THR A 133 5.46 -19.51 3.74
C THR A 133 5.56 -20.67 2.76
N ASP A 134 6.06 -21.81 3.23
CA ASP A 134 6.19 -23.02 2.40
C ASP A 134 4.82 -23.54 1.91
N ASN A 135 3.72 -23.17 2.59
CA ASN A 135 2.35 -23.46 2.20
C ASN A 135 1.77 -22.50 1.14
N GLY A 136 2.55 -21.52 0.70
CA GLY A 136 2.12 -20.51 -0.27
C GLY A 136 1.21 -19.42 0.31
N GLU A 137 1.11 -19.32 1.63
CA GLU A 137 0.41 -18.24 2.32
C GLU A 137 1.35 -17.08 2.61
N ILE A 138 0.80 -15.86 2.65
CA ILE A 138 1.61 -14.69 3.00
C ILE A 138 1.73 -14.53 4.51
N THR A 139 2.90 -14.09 4.96
CA THR A 139 3.13 -13.57 6.30
C THR A 139 3.38 -12.06 6.18
N PRO A 140 2.39 -11.24 6.51
CA PRO A 140 2.56 -9.79 6.46
C PRO A 140 3.60 -9.29 7.45
N ILE A 141 4.49 -8.43 6.97
CA ILE A 141 5.42 -7.64 7.78
C ILE A 141 4.80 -6.28 8.02
N THR A 142 4.20 -5.70 6.95
CA THR A 142 3.41 -4.47 7.05
C THR A 142 2.11 -4.58 6.27
N ILE A 143 1.08 -3.91 6.79
CA ILE A 143 -0.21 -3.74 6.12
C ILE A 143 -0.55 -2.25 6.12
N GLY A 144 -0.78 -1.69 4.94
CA GLY A 144 -1.33 -0.36 4.77
C GLY A 144 -2.83 -0.34 5.06
N VAL A 145 -3.26 0.64 5.86
CA VAL A 145 -4.67 0.89 6.19
C VAL A 145 -5.08 2.20 5.53
N ILE A 146 -5.97 2.13 4.55
CA ILE A 146 -6.37 3.25 3.71
C ILE A 146 -7.88 3.43 3.76
N TYR A 147 -8.33 4.61 4.18
CA TYR A 147 -9.73 4.98 4.12
C TYR A 147 -10.04 5.58 2.75
N LYS A 148 -11.19 5.21 2.18
CA LYS A 148 -11.59 5.65 0.84
C LYS A 148 -12.97 6.27 0.89
N PHE A 149 -13.16 7.35 0.15
CA PHE A 149 -14.47 7.91 -0.09
C PHE A 149 -14.65 8.32 -1.55
N GLN A 150 -15.90 8.41 -1.97
CA GLN A 150 -16.26 8.76 -3.33
C GLN A 150 -16.78 10.19 -3.40
N THR A 151 -16.32 10.93 -4.41
CA THR A 151 -16.87 12.25 -4.77
C THR A 151 -17.35 12.21 -6.21
N THR A 152 -18.40 12.99 -6.50
CA THR A 152 -18.83 13.23 -7.87
C THR A 152 -18.52 14.68 -8.23
N LYS A 153 -17.77 14.87 -9.30
CA LYS A 153 -17.54 16.18 -9.91
C LYS A 153 -18.51 16.35 -11.07
N TYR A 154 -19.18 17.51 -11.11
CA TYR A 154 -20.04 17.90 -12.22
C TYR A 154 -19.28 18.83 -13.15
N GLY A 155 -19.39 18.59 -14.45
CA GLY A 155 -18.70 19.33 -15.50
C GLY A 155 -18.76 18.55 -16.80
N PHE A 156 -18.04 19.04 -17.81
CA PHE A 156 -17.93 18.37 -19.09
C PHE A 156 -16.64 17.55 -19.11
N PHE A 157 -16.75 16.23 -19.14
CA PHE A 157 -15.62 15.30 -19.07
C PHE A 157 -15.63 14.35 -20.29
N GLY A 158 -14.45 14.00 -20.76
CA GLY A 158 -14.28 13.07 -21.86
C GLY A 158 -13.55 13.69 -23.04
N ASP A 159 -13.44 12.91 -24.10
CA ASP A 159 -12.82 13.27 -25.37
C ASP A 159 -13.61 12.64 -26.54
N GLU A 160 -13.26 13.01 -27.76
CA GLU A 160 -13.94 12.50 -28.98
C GLU A 160 -13.84 10.98 -29.13
N GLY A 161 -12.80 10.35 -28.59
CA GLY A 161 -12.59 8.90 -28.70
C GLY A 161 -13.37 8.08 -27.68
N ARG A 162 -13.69 8.66 -26.50
CA ARG A 162 -14.34 7.98 -25.36
C ARG A 162 -15.74 8.47 -25.07
N GLY A 163 -16.18 9.52 -25.78
CA GLY A 163 -17.44 10.21 -25.51
C GLY A 163 -17.36 11.18 -24.34
N PHE A 164 -18.47 11.89 -24.13
CA PHE A 164 -18.57 12.95 -23.12
C PHE A 164 -19.54 12.57 -22.01
N ALA A 165 -19.22 12.97 -20.78
CA ALA A 165 -20.09 12.81 -19.61
C ALA A 165 -20.20 14.13 -18.85
N LEU A 166 -21.38 14.37 -18.24
CA LEU A 166 -21.66 15.57 -17.44
C LEU A 166 -21.21 15.44 -15.97
N SER A 167 -20.72 14.25 -15.60
CA SER A 167 -20.18 14.00 -14.27
C SER A 167 -19.08 12.95 -14.30
N ARG A 168 -18.16 13.04 -13.34
CA ARG A 168 -17.11 12.04 -13.10
C ARG A 168 -17.08 11.66 -11.63
N ARG A 169 -17.01 10.37 -11.36
CA ARG A 169 -16.78 9.82 -10.03
C ARG A 169 -15.29 9.69 -9.77
N ASP A 170 -14.84 10.26 -8.67
CA ASP A 170 -13.46 10.14 -8.19
C ASP A 170 -13.45 9.41 -6.86
N ILE A 171 -12.56 8.44 -6.69
CA ILE A 171 -12.26 7.83 -5.40
C ILE A 171 -11.06 8.57 -4.83
N LYS A 172 -11.19 9.01 -3.57
CA LYS A 172 -10.10 9.63 -2.83
C LYS A 172 -9.64 8.70 -1.73
N ASP A 173 -8.35 8.50 -1.67
CA ASP A 173 -7.68 7.75 -0.62
C ASP A 173 -7.28 8.72 0.49
N VAL A 174 -7.59 8.34 1.73
CA VAL A 174 -7.14 9.02 2.93
C VAL A 174 -6.31 8.03 3.72
N GLY A 175 -5.01 8.07 3.52
CA GLY A 175 -4.03 7.42 4.38
C GLY A 175 -3.56 8.39 5.46
N GLY A 176 -3.01 7.86 6.54
CA GLY A 176 -2.22 8.62 7.49
C GLY A 176 -0.74 8.41 7.21
N ASP A 177 0.08 9.35 7.63
CA ASP A 177 1.55 9.20 7.60
C ASP A 177 2.07 8.46 8.84
N SER A 178 1.16 7.91 9.65
CA SER A 178 1.48 7.23 10.90
C SER A 178 2.01 5.82 10.65
N VAL A 179 2.99 5.43 11.45
CA VAL A 179 3.48 4.04 11.53
C VAL A 179 3.12 3.48 12.90
N PHE A 180 2.37 2.39 12.92
CA PHE A 180 1.91 1.73 14.14
C PHE A 180 2.69 0.42 14.32
N TYR A 181 3.52 0.34 15.35
CA TYR A 181 4.25 -0.88 15.71
C TYR A 181 3.40 -1.72 16.66
N LEU A 182 2.87 -2.83 16.20
CA LEU A 182 1.96 -3.65 17.00
C LEU A 182 2.67 -4.33 18.17
N GLU A 183 3.94 -4.73 18.00
CA GLU A 183 4.74 -5.31 19.07
C GLU A 183 4.87 -4.37 20.29
N ASP A 184 4.97 -3.06 20.04
CA ASP A 184 5.08 -2.05 21.11
C ASP A 184 3.72 -1.78 21.80
N LEU A 185 2.62 -2.07 21.12
CA LEU A 185 1.25 -1.84 21.63
C LEU A 185 0.71 -3.03 22.44
N GLU A 186 1.17 -4.24 22.14
CA GLU A 186 0.80 -5.46 22.88
C GLU A 186 1.50 -5.53 24.27
N GLN A 187 2.50 -4.68 24.53
CA GLN A 187 3.25 -4.62 25.78
C GLN A 187 2.70 -3.58 26.78
N ARG A 188 1.64 -2.86 26.44
CA ARG A 188 0.98 -1.86 27.29
C ARG A 188 -0.35 -2.38 27.84
#